data_f7ba6b6ef2b6f355f32ae2d1025f4a65
#
_entry.id   f7ba6b6ef2b6f355f32ae2d1025f4a65
#
_cell.length_a   1.000
_cell.length_b   1.000
_cell.length_c   1.000
_cell.angle_alpha   90.00
_cell.angle_beta   90.00
_cell.angle_gamma   90.00
#
_symmetry.space_group_name_H-M   'P 1'
#
loop_
_entity.id
_entity.type
_entity.pdbx_description
1 polymer ?
#
loop_
_entity_poly.entity_id
_entity_poly.type
_entity_poly.pdbx_seq_one_letter_code
_entity_poly.pdbx_strand_id
1 'polypeptide(L)'
;TEIAPALRDALAIPKTEGTSRSIITITDGYISGEKEIFGIISQNLADTDFFSFGIGDSVNRYLIDGIAKVGLGESFVVTDDKDALDTAKRFCTYIQAPLLTDIQVSYNGFEVYDVEPAALPTLFAQRPIVLFGKWRGEPGGSIQVTGRSGNRDYVQDIQVSQASIGSNPGISYLWARTMVENLTDYNTGLEEDDSIKKEVTQLGLKYSMMTPYTSFVAVMEEVRNPDGACRDVDQPLPLPQGVSDLSVGGGYTIGSEPGTMILVPAATAIIAGNILIRSRKKGGAKKQNHS
;
A
#
# COMPACT_ATOMS: atom_id res chain seq x y z
N THR A 1 5.78 -7.08 -21.64
CA THR A 1 6.87 -6.08 -21.61
C THR A 1 7.83 -6.42 -20.50
N GLU A 2 9.12 -6.48 -20.79
CA GLU A 2 10.16 -6.78 -19.79
C GLU A 2 10.97 -5.52 -19.48
N ILE A 3 10.63 -4.84 -18.38
CA ILE A 3 11.30 -3.60 -17.96
C ILE A 3 12.68 -3.88 -17.36
N ALA A 4 12.87 -4.96 -16.62
CA ALA A 4 14.12 -5.24 -15.93
C ALA A 4 15.33 -5.38 -16.88
N PRO A 5 15.27 -6.15 -17.98
CA PRO A 5 16.34 -6.16 -18.99
C PRO A 5 16.55 -4.79 -19.62
N ALA A 6 15.48 -4.08 -20.00
CA ALA A 6 15.60 -2.75 -20.61
C ALA A 6 16.26 -1.72 -19.68
N LEU A 7 15.98 -1.78 -18.37
CA LEU A 7 16.66 -0.94 -17.38
C LEU A 7 18.15 -1.26 -17.26
N ARG A 8 18.52 -2.55 -17.29
CA ARG A 8 19.94 -2.96 -17.27
C ARG A 8 20.67 -2.44 -18.50
N ASP A 9 20.06 -2.56 -19.68
CA ASP A 9 20.64 -2.07 -20.92
C ASP A 9 20.78 -0.53 -20.90
N ALA A 10 19.77 0.20 -20.42
CA ALA A 10 19.82 1.64 -20.26
C ALA A 10 20.91 2.10 -19.28
N LEU A 11 21.08 1.38 -18.17
CA LEU A 11 22.12 1.65 -17.18
C LEU A 11 23.53 1.33 -17.70
N ALA A 12 23.67 0.38 -18.62
CA ALA A 12 24.93 0.04 -19.24
C ALA A 12 25.45 1.11 -20.23
N ILE A 13 24.60 2.05 -20.66
CA ILE A 13 25.02 3.16 -21.53
C ILE A 13 26.02 4.03 -20.76
N PRO A 14 27.21 4.32 -21.32
CA PRO A 14 28.21 5.13 -20.65
C PRO A 14 27.69 6.53 -20.28
N LYS A 15 27.94 6.97 -19.06
CA LYS A 15 27.62 8.33 -18.59
C LYS A 15 28.77 9.26 -18.97
N THR A 16 28.44 10.44 -19.49
CA THR A 16 29.44 11.49 -19.73
C THR A 16 29.79 12.15 -18.41
N GLU A 17 31.07 12.34 -18.15
CA GLU A 17 31.55 13.02 -16.95
C GLU A 17 30.94 14.42 -16.82
N GLY A 18 30.49 14.78 -15.63
CA GLY A 18 29.87 16.08 -15.34
C GLY A 18 28.40 16.21 -15.79
N THR A 19 27.77 15.11 -16.21
CA THR A 19 26.33 15.09 -16.56
C THR A 19 25.53 14.30 -15.51
N SER A 20 24.27 14.67 -15.30
CA SER A 20 23.30 13.81 -14.61
C SER A 20 22.67 12.83 -15.59
N ARG A 21 22.30 11.66 -15.11
CA ARG A 21 21.54 10.68 -15.90
C ARG A 21 20.11 10.63 -15.36
N SER A 22 19.15 10.71 -16.26
CA SER A 22 17.75 10.46 -15.93
C SER A 22 17.21 9.34 -16.81
N ILE A 23 16.58 8.35 -16.21
CA ILE A 23 15.89 7.27 -16.91
C ILE A 23 14.39 7.49 -16.74
N ILE A 24 13.69 7.49 -17.87
CA ILE A 24 12.24 7.65 -17.94
C ILE A 24 11.63 6.34 -18.40
N THR A 25 10.87 5.70 -17.53
CA THR A 25 10.10 4.50 -17.85
C THR A 25 8.70 4.89 -18.27
N ILE A 26 8.27 4.50 -19.47
CA ILE A 26 6.93 4.78 -19.98
C ILE A 26 6.26 3.44 -20.30
N THR A 27 5.08 3.19 -19.71
CA THR A 27 4.33 1.96 -19.95
C THR A 27 2.83 2.20 -19.89
N ASP A 28 2.10 1.45 -20.72
CA ASP A 28 0.64 1.44 -20.81
C ASP A 28 0.02 0.16 -20.26
N GLY A 29 0.84 -0.81 -19.89
CA GLY A 29 0.40 -2.15 -19.53
C GLY A 29 0.67 -2.57 -18.09
N TYR A 30 0.05 -3.69 -17.73
CA TYR A 30 0.34 -4.40 -16.52
C TYR A 30 1.63 -5.19 -16.68
N ILE A 31 2.60 -4.94 -15.83
CA ILE A 31 3.91 -5.59 -15.83
C ILE A 31 4.12 -6.23 -14.47
N SER A 32 4.62 -7.46 -14.47
CA SER A 32 5.02 -8.20 -13.27
C SER A 32 6.54 -8.17 -13.10
N GLY A 33 7.03 -8.49 -11.91
CA GLY A 33 8.45 -8.48 -11.59
C GLY A 33 8.92 -7.19 -10.92
N GLU A 34 8.03 -6.53 -10.21
CA GLU A 34 8.26 -5.24 -9.54
C GLU A 34 9.46 -5.28 -8.60
N LYS A 35 9.62 -6.37 -7.85
CA LYS A 35 10.74 -6.56 -6.92
C LYS A 35 12.10 -6.48 -7.60
N GLU A 36 12.25 -7.14 -8.74
CA GLU A 36 13.49 -7.10 -9.51
C GLU A 36 13.77 -5.69 -10.03
N ILE A 37 12.74 -5.01 -10.55
CA ILE A 37 12.84 -3.64 -11.06
C ILE A 37 13.28 -2.68 -9.93
N PHE A 38 12.63 -2.75 -8.78
CA PHE A 38 12.98 -1.92 -7.62
C PHE A 38 14.39 -2.22 -7.12
N GLY A 39 14.82 -3.48 -7.11
CA GLY A 39 16.18 -3.88 -6.76
C GLY A 39 17.23 -3.29 -7.71
N ILE A 40 16.98 -3.29 -9.02
CA ILE A 40 17.88 -2.65 -10.00
C ILE A 40 17.97 -1.15 -9.76
N ILE A 41 16.83 -0.49 -9.51
CA ILE A 41 16.80 0.96 -9.28
C ILE A 41 17.54 1.33 -8.01
N SER A 42 17.27 0.67 -6.89
CA SER A 42 17.88 0.98 -5.60
C SER A 42 19.41 0.86 -5.59
N GLN A 43 19.96 -0.04 -6.40
CA GLN A 43 21.40 -0.22 -6.55
C GLN A 43 22.08 0.87 -7.41
N ASN A 44 21.31 1.71 -8.11
CA ASN A 44 21.82 2.69 -9.06
C ASN A 44 21.44 4.15 -8.73
N LEU A 45 20.98 4.41 -7.52
CA LEU A 45 20.49 5.73 -7.08
C LEU A 45 21.58 6.82 -7.03
N ALA A 46 22.84 6.44 -6.81
CA ALA A 46 23.94 7.40 -6.67
C ALA A 46 24.18 8.21 -7.94
N ASP A 47 23.83 7.68 -9.09
CA ASP A 47 24.21 8.18 -10.40
C ASP A 47 23.03 8.50 -11.32
N THR A 48 21.81 8.13 -10.94
CA THR A 48 20.69 8.11 -11.87
C THR A 48 19.39 8.47 -11.19
N ASP A 49 18.67 9.43 -11.73
CA ASP A 49 17.30 9.76 -11.34
C ASP A 49 16.32 8.93 -12.16
N PHE A 50 15.29 8.39 -11.53
CA PHE A 50 14.30 7.55 -12.20
C PHE A 50 12.93 8.21 -12.18
N PHE A 51 12.31 8.31 -13.34
CA PHE A 51 10.96 8.82 -13.53
C PHE A 51 10.09 7.76 -14.18
N SER A 52 8.80 7.79 -13.91
CA SER A 52 7.87 6.82 -14.45
C SER A 52 6.61 7.47 -14.98
N PHE A 53 6.16 6.98 -16.13
CA PHE A 53 4.89 7.37 -16.75
C PHE A 53 4.02 6.13 -16.93
N GLY A 54 2.81 6.19 -16.39
CA GLY A 54 1.76 5.24 -16.68
C GLY A 54 0.74 5.86 -17.62
N ILE A 55 0.43 5.20 -18.75
CA ILE A 55 -0.51 5.71 -19.74
C ILE A 55 -1.72 4.78 -19.82
N GLY A 56 -2.94 5.36 -19.67
CA GLY A 56 -4.19 4.63 -19.74
C GLY A 56 -4.74 4.19 -18.38
N ASP A 57 -5.87 3.47 -18.42
CA ASP A 57 -6.64 3.12 -17.20
C ASP A 57 -6.18 1.81 -16.54
N SER A 58 -5.38 1.01 -17.24
CA SER A 58 -4.99 -0.34 -16.83
C SER A 58 -3.55 -0.44 -16.33
N VAL A 59 -2.90 0.67 -16.04
CA VAL A 59 -1.52 0.68 -15.58
C VAL A 59 -1.36 0.13 -14.17
N ASN A 60 -0.28 -0.59 -13.95
CA ASN A 60 0.12 -1.03 -12.62
C ASN A 60 0.65 0.17 -11.81
N ARG A 61 -0.27 0.82 -11.07
CA ARG A 61 0.06 1.98 -10.22
C ARG A 61 1.16 1.68 -9.22
N TYR A 62 1.15 0.50 -8.61
CA TYR A 62 2.17 0.10 -7.65
C TYR A 62 3.57 0.11 -8.28
N LEU A 63 3.69 -0.39 -9.52
CA LEU A 63 4.96 -0.36 -10.25
C LEU A 63 5.37 1.09 -10.58
N ILE A 64 4.45 1.89 -11.13
CA ILE A 64 4.73 3.27 -11.55
C ILE A 64 5.15 4.13 -10.35
N ASP A 65 4.38 4.10 -9.28
CA ASP A 65 4.70 4.86 -8.07
C ASP A 65 5.96 4.31 -7.38
N GLY A 66 6.16 2.99 -7.41
CA GLY A 66 7.34 2.33 -6.88
C GLY A 66 8.64 2.71 -7.61
N ILE A 67 8.65 2.71 -8.95
CA ILE A 67 9.82 3.16 -9.74
C ILE A 67 10.21 4.59 -9.35
N ALA A 68 9.23 5.49 -9.28
CA ALA A 68 9.49 6.87 -8.90
C ALA A 68 9.98 7.00 -7.46
N LYS A 69 9.36 6.29 -6.52
CA LYS A 69 9.69 6.40 -5.10
C LYS A 69 11.05 5.79 -4.79
N VAL A 70 11.32 4.57 -5.23
CA VAL A 70 12.63 3.93 -5.08
C VAL A 70 13.70 4.70 -5.82
N GLY A 71 13.37 5.24 -7.01
CA GLY A 71 14.26 6.03 -7.84
C GLY A 71 14.43 7.47 -7.41
N LEU A 72 13.82 7.88 -6.27
CA LEU A 72 13.84 9.24 -5.74
C LEU A 72 13.34 10.31 -6.74
N GLY A 73 12.58 9.89 -7.76
CA GLY A 73 11.98 10.72 -8.79
C GLY A 73 10.51 11.03 -8.54
N GLU A 74 9.75 11.18 -9.61
CA GLU A 74 8.31 11.44 -9.60
C GLU A 74 7.57 10.55 -10.59
N SER A 75 6.37 10.11 -10.22
CA SER A 75 5.47 9.34 -11.08
C SER A 75 4.42 10.23 -11.74
N PHE A 76 4.10 9.92 -12.98
CA PHE A 76 3.07 10.60 -13.76
C PHE A 76 2.12 9.56 -14.32
N VAL A 77 0.83 9.73 -14.08
CA VAL A 77 -0.19 8.85 -14.66
C VAL A 77 -1.14 9.68 -15.50
N VAL A 78 -1.26 9.29 -16.75
CA VAL A 78 -2.09 9.94 -17.76
C VAL A 78 -3.20 8.97 -18.15
N THR A 79 -4.42 9.25 -17.73
CA THR A 79 -5.60 8.44 -18.03
C THR A 79 -6.46 9.01 -19.17
N ASP A 80 -6.33 10.31 -19.45
CA ASP A 80 -7.03 10.99 -20.54
C ASP A 80 -6.01 11.63 -21.50
N ASP A 81 -6.19 11.42 -22.79
CA ASP A 81 -5.36 12.01 -23.85
C ASP A 81 -5.27 13.53 -23.75
N LYS A 82 -6.31 14.17 -23.22
CA LYS A 82 -6.36 15.63 -23.03
C LYS A 82 -5.30 16.12 -22.04
N ASP A 83 -4.98 15.31 -21.04
CA ASP A 83 -4.03 15.67 -19.99
C ASP A 83 -2.59 15.34 -20.36
N ALA A 84 -2.38 14.55 -21.43
CA ALA A 84 -1.07 14.07 -21.85
C ALA A 84 -0.09 15.20 -22.14
N LEU A 85 -0.53 16.21 -22.90
CA LEU A 85 0.33 17.34 -23.30
C LEU A 85 0.73 18.19 -22.09
N ASP A 86 -0.20 18.44 -21.18
CA ASP A 86 0.06 19.30 -20.00
C ASP A 86 0.92 18.56 -18.97
N THR A 87 0.73 17.24 -18.82
CA THR A 87 1.60 16.39 -18.00
C THR A 87 3.02 16.33 -18.58
N ALA A 88 3.16 16.19 -19.90
CA ALA A 88 4.47 16.20 -20.55
C ALA A 88 5.17 17.57 -20.40
N LYS A 89 4.46 18.67 -20.55
CA LYS A 89 5.02 20.03 -20.33
C LYS A 89 5.47 20.22 -18.88
N ARG A 90 4.66 19.78 -17.92
CA ARG A 90 5.00 19.85 -16.49
C ARG A 90 6.26 19.06 -16.21
N PHE A 91 6.37 17.85 -16.74
CA PHE A 91 7.57 17.04 -16.60
C PHE A 91 8.80 17.70 -17.25
N CYS A 92 8.69 18.19 -18.49
CA CYS A 92 9.79 18.89 -19.14
C CYS A 92 10.26 20.10 -18.32
N THR A 93 9.33 20.89 -17.80
CA THR A 93 9.66 22.03 -16.91
C THR A 93 10.35 21.57 -15.63
N TYR A 94 9.93 20.43 -15.08
CA TYR A 94 10.50 19.87 -13.87
C TYR A 94 11.96 19.44 -14.07
N ILE A 95 12.27 18.69 -15.15
CA ILE A 95 13.62 18.13 -15.39
C ILE A 95 14.57 19.06 -16.15
N GLN A 96 14.07 20.16 -16.70
CA GLN A 96 14.82 21.01 -17.64
C GLN A 96 16.10 21.61 -17.03
N ALA A 97 16.11 21.85 -15.73
CA ALA A 97 17.27 22.44 -15.06
C ALA A 97 17.47 21.79 -13.68
N PRO A 98 18.37 20.81 -13.55
CA PRO A 98 18.83 20.38 -12.24
C PRO A 98 19.54 21.55 -11.56
N LEU A 99 19.11 21.89 -10.36
CA LEU A 99 19.71 22.98 -9.58
C LEU A 99 20.97 22.50 -8.85
N LEU A 100 20.93 21.25 -8.34
CA LEU A 100 22.02 20.65 -7.61
C LEU A 100 22.05 19.14 -7.83
N THR A 101 23.20 18.62 -8.21
CA THR A 101 23.49 17.19 -8.36
C THR A 101 24.55 16.74 -7.37
N ASP A 102 24.76 15.44 -7.24
CA ASP A 102 25.77 14.85 -6.36
C ASP A 102 25.72 15.40 -4.92
N ILE A 103 24.51 15.50 -4.39
CA ILE A 103 24.25 16.13 -3.10
C ILE A 103 24.73 15.24 -1.97
N GLN A 104 25.53 15.82 -1.10
CA GLN A 104 25.98 15.19 0.13
C GLN A 104 25.70 16.10 1.31
N VAL A 105 25.37 15.50 2.44
CA VAL A 105 25.12 16.20 3.70
C VAL A 105 26.06 15.66 4.77
N SER A 106 26.79 16.56 5.41
CA SER A 106 27.66 16.24 6.53
C SER A 106 27.28 17.04 7.78
N TYR A 107 27.54 16.47 8.93
CA TYR A 107 27.13 17.02 10.23
C TYR A 107 28.38 17.30 11.06
N ASN A 108 28.68 18.57 11.32
CA ASN A 108 29.88 19.01 12.00
C ASN A 108 29.54 19.48 13.43
N GLY A 109 29.99 18.74 14.43
CA GLY A 109 29.68 19.04 15.83
C GLY A 109 28.22 18.82 16.21
N PHE A 110 27.49 18.03 15.41
CA PHE A 110 26.12 17.66 15.59
C PHE A 110 25.97 16.16 15.37
N GLU A 111 25.71 15.40 16.42
CA GLU A 111 25.61 13.94 16.35
C GLU A 111 24.24 13.53 15.81
N VAL A 112 24.18 13.18 14.54
CA VAL A 112 22.95 12.79 13.83
C VAL A 112 22.99 11.30 13.50
N TYR A 113 21.84 10.65 13.56
CA TYR A 113 21.67 9.22 13.24
C TYR A 113 20.27 8.96 12.68
N ASP A 114 20.07 7.80 12.08
CA ASP A 114 18.81 7.39 11.45
C ASP A 114 18.27 8.46 10.48
N VAL A 115 19.10 8.89 9.55
CA VAL A 115 18.73 9.92 8.56
C VAL A 115 18.03 9.27 7.39
N GLU A 116 16.88 9.82 7.03
CA GLU A 116 16.04 9.38 5.91
C GLU A 116 15.69 10.56 4.97
N PRO A 117 15.77 10.35 3.65
CA PRO A 117 16.30 9.17 2.96
C PRO A 117 17.82 9.08 3.03
N ALA A 118 18.34 7.84 2.99
CA ALA A 118 19.79 7.59 3.06
C ALA A 118 20.55 8.08 1.80
N ALA A 119 19.88 8.14 0.65
CA ALA A 119 20.41 8.69 -0.60
C ALA A 119 19.59 9.91 -1.00
N LEU A 120 20.26 10.92 -1.55
CA LEU A 120 19.62 12.16 -1.95
C LEU A 120 19.46 12.22 -3.47
N PRO A 121 18.27 12.59 -3.96
CA PRO A 121 18.04 12.79 -5.39
C PRO A 121 18.70 14.07 -5.89
N THR A 122 18.77 14.19 -7.21
CA THR A 122 19.04 15.48 -7.84
C THR A 122 17.97 16.51 -7.42
N LEU A 123 18.38 17.70 -7.03
CA LEU A 123 17.49 18.80 -6.71
C LEU A 123 17.02 19.48 -7.97
N PHE A 124 15.75 19.40 -8.25
CA PHE A 124 15.08 20.13 -9.31
C PHE A 124 14.28 21.32 -8.77
N ALA A 125 14.02 22.32 -9.61
CA ALA A 125 13.43 23.60 -9.20
C ALA A 125 12.07 23.50 -8.47
N GLN A 126 11.30 22.47 -8.72
CA GLN A 126 9.93 22.35 -8.20
C GLN A 126 9.77 21.35 -7.05
N ARG A 127 10.84 20.70 -6.61
CA ARG A 127 10.78 19.68 -5.56
C ARG A 127 11.84 19.95 -4.49
N PRO A 128 11.44 20.31 -3.27
CA PRO A 128 12.38 20.41 -2.17
C PRO A 128 12.87 19.02 -1.74
N ILE A 129 14.11 18.92 -1.33
CA ILE A 129 14.62 17.73 -0.65
C ILE A 129 14.38 17.92 0.84
N VAL A 130 13.75 16.94 1.46
CA VAL A 130 13.44 16.92 2.89
C VAL A 130 14.18 15.74 3.51
N LEU A 131 14.97 16.03 4.54
CA LEU A 131 15.66 15.03 5.34
C LEU A 131 15.05 14.98 6.74
N PHE A 132 14.79 13.78 7.21
CA PHE A 132 14.44 13.52 8.60
C PHE A 132 15.60 12.80 9.27
N GLY A 133 15.86 13.12 10.52
CA GLY A 133 16.92 12.46 11.28
C GLY A 133 16.71 12.63 12.77
N LYS A 134 17.46 11.87 13.54
CA LYS A 134 17.54 11.97 14.99
C LYS A 134 18.88 12.53 15.40
N TRP A 135 18.96 13.11 16.57
CA TRP A 135 20.22 13.59 17.13
C TRP A 135 20.39 13.19 18.58
N ARG A 136 21.63 13.23 19.05
CA ARG A 136 22.00 13.03 20.45
C ARG A 136 22.72 14.26 20.99
N GLY A 137 22.63 14.47 22.31
CA GLY A 137 23.25 15.58 22.98
C GLY A 137 22.54 16.90 22.75
N GLU A 138 23.25 18.00 23.01
CA GLU A 138 22.74 19.36 22.79
C GLU A 138 22.81 19.70 21.31
N PRO A 139 21.76 20.33 20.74
CA PRO A 139 21.76 20.73 19.35
C PRO A 139 22.76 21.86 19.14
N GLY A 140 23.78 21.61 18.34
CA GLY A 140 24.84 22.57 18.05
C GLY A 140 25.62 22.21 16.80
N GLY A 141 26.62 23.02 16.45
CA GLY A 141 27.40 22.80 15.24
C GLY A 141 26.72 23.23 13.96
N SER A 142 27.07 22.59 12.85
CA SER A 142 26.55 22.93 11.53
C SER A 142 26.20 21.70 10.70
N ILE A 143 25.27 21.88 9.79
CA ILE A 143 24.93 20.95 8.72
C ILE A 143 25.53 21.54 7.44
N GLN A 144 26.44 20.83 6.80
CA GLN A 144 27.04 21.26 5.55
C GLN A 144 26.39 20.46 4.40
N VAL A 145 25.86 21.19 3.43
CA VAL A 145 25.33 20.65 2.18
C VAL A 145 26.34 20.95 1.08
N THR A 146 26.79 19.91 0.40
CA THR A 146 27.68 20.01 -0.75
C THR A 146 27.02 19.39 -1.98
N GLY A 147 27.46 19.77 -3.17
CA GLY A 147 26.97 19.24 -4.42
C GLY A 147 27.52 20.00 -5.62
N ARG A 148 26.94 19.80 -6.79
CA ARG A 148 27.34 20.48 -8.03
C ARG A 148 26.15 21.21 -8.65
N SER A 149 26.35 22.49 -8.95
CA SER A 149 25.40 23.30 -9.72
C SER A 149 26.00 23.58 -11.11
N GLY A 150 25.64 22.75 -12.09
CA GLY A 150 26.32 22.69 -13.38
C GLY A 150 27.80 22.35 -13.24
N ASN A 151 28.69 23.23 -13.67
CA ASN A 151 30.16 23.04 -13.57
C ASN A 151 30.77 23.64 -12.31
N ARG A 152 29.98 24.09 -11.35
CA ARG A 152 30.48 24.75 -10.13
C ARG A 152 30.17 23.88 -8.91
N ASP A 153 31.15 23.82 -8.01
CA ASP A 153 30.93 23.21 -6.70
C ASP A 153 30.01 24.13 -5.87
N TYR A 154 29.11 23.50 -5.17
CA TYR A 154 28.19 24.13 -4.24
C TYR A 154 28.53 23.69 -2.83
N VAL A 155 28.63 24.65 -1.93
CA VAL A 155 28.82 24.39 -0.50
C VAL A 155 27.96 25.38 0.28
N GLN A 156 27.19 24.87 1.20
CA GLN A 156 26.40 25.68 2.12
C GLN A 156 26.47 25.13 3.53
N ASP A 157 26.81 25.98 4.47
CA ASP A 157 26.82 25.70 5.90
C ASP A 157 25.55 26.27 6.56
N ILE A 158 24.84 25.44 7.28
CA ILE A 158 23.62 25.79 8.02
C ILE A 158 23.90 25.63 9.50
N GLN A 159 23.87 26.72 10.27
CA GLN A 159 24.13 26.66 11.71
C GLN A 159 22.91 26.07 12.45
N VAL A 160 23.13 25.03 13.22
CA VAL A 160 22.08 24.36 13.99
C VAL A 160 21.49 25.29 15.06
N SER A 161 22.29 26.21 15.60
CA SER A 161 21.84 27.22 16.57
C SER A 161 20.76 28.19 16.02
N GLN A 162 20.65 28.31 14.69
CA GLN A 162 19.62 29.11 14.02
C GLN A 162 18.33 28.32 13.78
N ALA A 163 18.31 27.03 14.09
CA ALA A 163 17.14 26.21 13.94
C ALA A 163 16.05 26.60 14.94
N SER A 164 14.81 26.52 14.51
CA SER A 164 13.66 26.64 15.41
C SER A 164 13.56 25.39 16.27
N ILE A 165 13.95 25.52 17.53
CA ILE A 165 13.79 24.41 18.51
C ILE A 165 12.37 24.50 19.05
N GLY A 166 11.56 23.54 18.68
CA GLY A 166 10.18 23.43 19.11
C GLY A 166 9.76 21.99 19.32
N SER A 167 8.81 21.78 20.22
CA SER A 167 8.17 20.46 20.37
C SER A 167 7.11 20.30 19.29
N ASN A 168 7.47 19.65 18.20
CA ASN A 168 6.51 19.23 17.20
C ASN A 168 6.49 17.69 17.10
N PRO A 169 5.61 17.02 17.86
CA PRO A 169 5.54 15.56 17.85
C PRO A 169 5.23 14.99 16.46
N GLY A 170 4.59 15.76 15.58
CA GLY A 170 4.28 15.34 14.21
C GLY A 170 5.52 14.97 13.39
N ILE A 171 6.66 15.63 13.64
CA ILE A 171 7.89 15.33 12.91
C ILE A 171 8.39 13.90 13.19
N SER A 172 8.27 13.43 14.42
CA SER A 172 8.67 12.07 14.78
C SER A 172 7.81 11.00 14.08
N TYR A 173 6.52 11.28 13.89
CA TYR A 173 5.64 10.41 13.12
C TYR A 173 5.97 10.41 11.62
N LEU A 174 6.32 11.57 11.05
CA LEU A 174 6.75 11.67 9.66
C LEU A 174 8.04 10.88 9.43
N TRP A 175 9.03 11.03 10.33
CA TRP A 175 10.26 10.23 10.27
C TRP A 175 9.94 8.73 10.33
N ALA A 176 9.14 8.30 11.32
CA ALA A 176 8.82 6.90 11.51
C ALA A 176 8.05 6.32 10.31
N ARG A 177 7.15 7.10 9.72
CA ARG A 177 6.43 6.72 8.51
C ARG A 177 7.38 6.52 7.32
N THR A 178 8.28 7.47 7.09
CA THR A 178 9.28 7.37 6.01
C THR A 178 10.15 6.14 6.21
N MET A 179 10.58 5.86 7.44
CA MET A 179 11.36 4.66 7.78
C MET A 179 10.60 3.37 7.48
N VAL A 180 9.33 3.28 7.93
CA VAL A 180 8.47 2.11 7.63
C VAL A 180 8.28 1.93 6.14
N GLU A 181 8.01 2.99 5.40
CA GLU A 181 7.85 2.94 3.94
C GLU A 181 9.13 2.44 3.25
N ASN A 182 10.29 2.92 3.67
CA ASN A 182 11.57 2.48 3.10
C ASN A 182 11.90 1.03 3.43
N LEU A 183 11.46 0.54 4.59
CA LEU A 183 11.66 -0.86 5.00
C LEU A 183 10.66 -1.84 4.38
N THR A 184 9.45 -1.39 4.02
CA THR A 184 8.38 -2.31 3.61
C THR A 184 7.97 -2.22 2.17
N ASP A 185 7.69 -1.01 1.68
CA ASP A 185 6.95 -0.87 0.43
C ASP A 185 7.77 -1.22 -0.80
N TYR A 186 9.06 -0.90 -0.76
CA TYR A 186 9.92 -1.01 -1.93
C TYR A 186 11.29 -1.61 -1.61
N ASN A 187 11.57 -1.95 -0.35
CA ASN A 187 12.78 -2.68 0.03
C ASN A 187 12.59 -4.17 -0.23
N THR A 188 12.57 -4.52 -1.47
CA THR A 188 11.94 -5.75 -1.91
C THR A 188 12.90 -6.66 -2.61
N GLY A 189 14.16 -6.44 -2.40
CA GLY A 189 15.16 -7.23 -3.08
C GLY A 189 15.27 -8.65 -2.58
N LEU A 190 14.83 -8.98 -1.39
CA LEU A 190 15.20 -10.23 -0.74
C LEU A 190 14.04 -10.77 0.11
N GLU A 191 14.10 -12.06 0.40
CA GLU A 191 13.24 -12.87 1.23
C GLU A 191 12.72 -12.11 2.46
N GLU A 192 11.55 -12.49 2.97
CA GLU A 192 11.02 -11.95 4.22
C GLU A 192 12.09 -11.99 5.31
N ASP A 193 12.78 -10.87 5.50
CA ASP A 193 13.79 -10.74 6.53
C ASP A 193 13.08 -10.51 7.87
N ASP A 194 13.16 -11.49 8.74
CA ASP A 194 12.60 -11.42 10.09
C ASP A 194 13.13 -10.20 10.86
N SER A 195 14.28 -9.67 10.51
CA SER A 195 14.84 -8.46 11.12
C SER A 195 14.05 -7.22 10.71
N ILE A 196 13.72 -7.09 9.43
CA ILE A 196 12.89 -5.99 8.90
C ILE A 196 11.49 -6.05 9.51
N LYS A 197 10.88 -7.23 9.51
CA LYS A 197 9.56 -7.44 10.12
C LYS A 197 9.54 -7.00 11.59
N LYS A 198 10.57 -7.39 12.34
CA LYS A 198 10.71 -7.00 13.75
C LYS A 198 10.88 -5.49 13.93
N GLU A 199 11.70 -4.87 13.10
CA GLU A 199 11.93 -3.42 13.14
C GLU A 199 10.67 -2.63 12.79
N VAL A 200 9.99 -2.99 11.72
CA VAL A 200 8.71 -2.38 11.32
C VAL A 200 7.63 -2.56 12.39
N THR A 201 7.57 -3.75 13.00
CA THR A 201 6.65 -3.99 14.12
C THR A 201 6.96 -3.08 15.30
N GLN A 202 8.24 -2.93 15.66
CA GLN A 202 8.66 -2.04 16.74
C GLN A 202 8.32 -0.57 16.45
N LEU A 203 8.56 -0.11 15.23
CA LEU A 203 8.19 1.24 14.80
C LEU A 203 6.68 1.45 14.87
N GLY A 204 5.88 0.50 14.36
CA GLY A 204 4.42 0.56 14.40
C GLY A 204 3.88 0.65 15.82
N LEU A 205 4.40 -0.16 16.74
CA LEU A 205 4.00 -0.13 18.17
C LEU A 205 4.46 1.17 18.85
N LYS A 206 5.71 1.59 18.63
CA LYS A 206 6.28 2.77 19.30
C LYS A 206 5.60 4.06 18.89
N TYR A 207 5.25 4.20 17.63
CA TYR A 207 4.64 5.41 17.07
C TYR A 207 3.14 5.27 16.84
N SER A 208 2.51 4.19 17.35
CA SER A 208 1.07 3.93 17.20
C SER A 208 0.62 4.08 15.74
N MET A 209 1.30 3.38 14.83
CA MET A 209 0.99 3.40 13.41
C MET A 209 0.50 2.02 12.93
N MET A 210 -0.40 2.02 11.96
CA MET A 210 -0.70 0.83 11.18
C MET A 210 0.45 0.56 10.21
N THR A 211 0.94 -0.68 10.24
CA THR A 211 1.96 -1.19 9.31
C THR A 211 1.48 -2.54 8.76
N PRO A 212 2.17 -3.16 7.80
CA PRO A 212 1.83 -4.52 7.38
C PRO A 212 1.81 -5.56 8.53
N TYR A 213 2.45 -5.24 9.65
CA TYR A 213 2.61 -6.14 10.81
C TYR A 213 1.94 -5.64 12.10
N THR A 214 1.27 -4.49 12.08
CA THR A 214 0.58 -3.92 13.25
C THR A 214 -0.78 -3.38 12.86
N SER A 215 -1.77 -3.51 13.77
CA SER A 215 -3.12 -2.99 13.58
C SER A 215 -3.66 -2.39 14.88
N PHE A 216 -4.73 -1.61 14.79
CA PHE A 216 -5.47 -1.14 15.94
C PHE A 216 -6.60 -2.11 16.28
N VAL A 217 -6.75 -2.39 17.56
CA VAL A 217 -7.87 -3.15 18.09
C VAL A 217 -8.67 -2.26 19.04
N ALA A 218 -9.95 -2.12 18.77
CA ALA A 218 -10.85 -1.46 19.70
C ALA A 218 -11.27 -2.46 20.79
N VAL A 219 -10.92 -2.19 22.03
CA VAL A 219 -11.32 -2.99 23.18
C VAL A 219 -12.38 -2.21 23.98
N MET A 220 -13.54 -2.83 24.16
CA MET A 220 -14.52 -2.28 25.09
C MET A 220 -14.21 -2.79 26.50
N GLU A 221 -13.94 -1.89 27.43
CA GLU A 221 -13.62 -2.21 28.85
C GLU A 221 -14.86 -2.52 29.68
N GLU A 222 -16.06 -2.58 29.09
CA GLU A 222 -17.26 -2.99 29.82
C GLU A 222 -17.19 -4.48 30.14
N VAL A 223 -17.19 -4.78 31.42
CA VAL A 223 -17.31 -6.15 31.93
C VAL A 223 -18.74 -6.65 31.63
N ARG A 224 -18.93 -7.29 30.50
CA ARG A 224 -20.24 -7.82 30.06
C ARG A 224 -20.72 -9.01 30.85
N ASN A 225 -19.86 -9.58 31.67
CA ASN A 225 -20.19 -10.74 32.53
C ASN A 225 -19.66 -10.54 33.94
N PRO A 226 -20.34 -9.74 34.80
CA PRO A 226 -19.93 -9.51 36.17
C PRO A 226 -19.98 -10.78 37.03
N ASP A 227 -20.75 -11.79 36.63
CA ASP A 227 -20.99 -13.02 37.40
C ASP A 227 -20.03 -14.16 37.01
N GLY A 228 -19.12 -13.96 36.02
CA GLY A 228 -18.10 -14.94 35.64
C GLY A 228 -18.63 -16.21 34.94
N ALA A 229 -19.93 -16.30 34.65
CA ALA A 229 -20.49 -17.42 33.91
C ALA A 229 -20.16 -17.27 32.41
N CYS A 230 -19.28 -18.09 31.87
CA CYS A 230 -19.00 -18.12 30.43
C CYS A 230 -20.26 -18.53 29.66
N ARG A 231 -20.87 -17.59 28.95
CA ARG A 231 -21.79 -17.89 27.86
C ARG A 231 -21.09 -17.51 26.57
N ASP A 232 -20.89 -18.49 25.71
CA ASP A 232 -20.49 -18.20 24.33
C ASP A 232 -21.61 -17.41 23.67
N VAL A 233 -21.33 -16.15 23.38
CA VAL A 233 -22.22 -15.28 22.63
C VAL A 233 -21.49 -14.93 21.35
N ASP A 234 -22.02 -15.40 20.24
CA ASP A 234 -21.59 -14.95 18.92
C ASP A 234 -21.84 -13.44 18.83
N GLN A 235 -20.78 -12.64 18.85
CA GLN A 235 -20.86 -11.20 18.62
C GLN A 235 -20.60 -10.92 17.14
N PRO A 236 -21.60 -10.65 16.35
CA PRO A 236 -21.38 -10.16 15.00
C PRO A 236 -20.68 -8.80 15.07
N LEU A 237 -19.67 -8.62 14.25
CA LEU A 237 -19.05 -7.30 14.05
C LEU A 237 -20.12 -6.30 13.61
N PRO A 238 -20.06 -5.03 14.05
CA PRO A 238 -20.98 -4.02 13.55
C PRO A 238 -20.86 -3.91 12.04
N LEU A 239 -21.98 -3.93 11.37
CA LEU A 239 -22.04 -3.83 9.92
C LEU A 239 -21.55 -2.45 9.46
N PRO A 240 -20.87 -2.35 8.32
CA PRO A 240 -20.58 -1.08 7.68
C PRO A 240 -21.87 -0.29 7.44
N GLN A 241 -21.77 1.02 7.51
CA GLN A 241 -22.92 1.89 7.30
C GLN A 241 -23.54 1.64 5.91
N GLY A 242 -24.84 1.35 5.85
CA GLY A 242 -25.57 1.08 4.62
C GLY A 242 -25.59 -0.39 4.18
N VAL A 243 -25.00 -1.31 4.93
CA VAL A 243 -25.09 -2.76 4.69
C VAL A 243 -26.17 -3.34 5.58
N SER A 244 -27.14 -4.08 4.97
CA SER A 244 -28.19 -4.75 5.72
C SER A 244 -27.73 -6.10 6.28
N ASP A 245 -28.31 -6.54 7.41
CA ASP A 245 -28.04 -7.84 8.03
C ASP A 245 -28.22 -9.03 7.05
N LEU A 246 -29.13 -8.88 6.09
CA LEU A 246 -29.38 -9.88 5.05
C LEU A 246 -28.18 -10.09 4.10
N SER A 247 -27.32 -9.09 3.95
CA SER A 247 -26.19 -9.15 3.04
C SER A 247 -25.00 -9.96 3.59
N VAL A 248 -24.96 -10.18 4.91
CA VAL A 248 -23.85 -10.88 5.60
C VAL A 248 -24.26 -12.22 6.20
N GLY A 249 -25.45 -12.73 5.87
CA GLY A 249 -25.91 -14.05 6.34
C GLY A 249 -26.23 -14.11 7.84
N GLY A 250 -26.32 -12.97 8.51
CA GLY A 250 -26.71 -12.90 9.91
C GLY A 250 -28.20 -13.18 10.07
N GLY A 251 -28.53 -14.30 10.67
CA GLY A 251 -29.89 -14.56 11.15
C GLY A 251 -30.76 -15.48 10.30
N TYR A 252 -30.19 -16.39 9.54
CA TYR A 252 -30.95 -17.56 9.17
C TYR A 252 -31.06 -18.51 10.37
N THR A 253 -31.96 -18.23 11.31
CA THR A 253 -32.69 -19.35 11.91
C THR A 253 -33.26 -20.09 10.72
N ILE A 254 -32.96 -21.38 10.56
CA ILE A 254 -33.69 -22.29 9.67
C ILE A 254 -35.12 -22.31 10.17
N GLY A 255 -35.86 -21.26 9.87
CA GLY A 255 -37.28 -21.26 9.90
C GLY A 255 -37.66 -22.19 8.79
N SER A 256 -38.15 -23.40 9.13
CA SER A 256 -38.81 -24.28 8.17
C SER A 256 -39.75 -23.40 7.32
N GLU A 257 -39.47 -23.35 6.02
CA GLU A 257 -40.34 -22.62 5.08
C GLU A 257 -41.78 -23.02 5.35
N PRO A 258 -42.71 -22.08 5.56
CA PRO A 258 -44.11 -22.42 5.85
C PRO A 258 -44.75 -23.32 4.78
N GLY A 259 -44.18 -23.32 3.57
CA GLY A 259 -44.60 -24.16 2.45
C GLY A 259 -44.31 -25.64 2.62
N THR A 260 -43.25 -26.06 3.26
CA THR A 260 -42.91 -27.48 3.41
C THR A 260 -43.76 -28.20 4.45
N MET A 261 -44.19 -27.50 5.52
CA MET A 261 -45.12 -28.08 6.49
C MET A 261 -46.54 -28.31 5.96
N ILE A 262 -46.95 -27.57 4.96
CA ILE A 262 -48.27 -27.71 4.33
C ILE A 262 -48.22 -28.68 3.15
N LEU A 263 -47.14 -28.70 2.39
CA LEU A 263 -47.01 -29.56 1.19
C LEU A 263 -46.87 -31.06 1.53
N VAL A 264 -46.17 -31.42 2.58
CA VAL A 264 -46.01 -32.85 2.96
C VAL A 264 -47.30 -33.48 3.44
N PRO A 265 -48.11 -32.91 4.35
CA PRO A 265 -49.40 -33.48 4.71
C PRO A 265 -50.42 -33.40 3.58
N ALA A 266 -50.38 -32.39 2.71
CA ALA A 266 -51.26 -32.33 1.54
C ALA A 266 -50.95 -33.43 0.51
N ALA A 267 -49.69 -33.70 0.23
CA ALA A 267 -49.25 -34.78 -0.65
C ALA A 267 -49.60 -36.17 -0.08
N THR A 268 -49.43 -36.38 1.21
CA THR A 268 -49.82 -37.63 1.89
C THR A 268 -51.34 -37.82 1.90
N ALA A 269 -52.13 -36.78 2.10
CA ALA A 269 -53.61 -36.84 2.02
C ALA A 269 -54.10 -37.17 0.60
N ILE A 270 -53.49 -36.63 -0.44
CA ILE A 270 -53.82 -36.94 -1.85
C ILE A 270 -53.46 -38.39 -2.18
N ILE A 271 -52.30 -38.89 -1.73
CA ILE A 271 -51.89 -40.28 -1.95
C ILE A 271 -52.83 -41.25 -1.22
N ALA A 272 -53.13 -40.99 0.06
CA ALA A 272 -54.04 -41.79 0.85
C ALA A 272 -55.43 -41.77 0.25
N GLY A 273 -55.99 -40.63 -0.21
CA GLY A 273 -57.21 -40.47 -0.91
C GLY A 273 -57.30 -41.30 -2.21
N ASN A 274 -56.29 -41.30 -3.01
CA ASN A 274 -56.19 -42.11 -4.23
C ASN A 274 -56.15 -43.62 -3.96
N ILE A 275 -55.49 -44.05 -2.88
CA ILE A 275 -55.44 -45.45 -2.48
C ILE A 275 -56.77 -45.89 -2.01
N LEU A 276 -57.53 -45.11 -1.24
CA LEU A 276 -58.91 -45.40 -0.79
C LEU A 276 -59.91 -45.47 -1.95
N ILE A 277 -59.81 -44.56 -2.93
CA ILE A 277 -60.68 -44.59 -4.12
C ILE A 277 -60.43 -45.83 -4.98
N ARG A 278 -59.11 -46.22 -5.14
CA ARG A 278 -58.73 -47.44 -5.88
C ARG A 278 -59.18 -48.73 -5.16
N SER A 279 -59.12 -48.77 -3.82
CA SER A 279 -59.57 -49.90 -3.04
C SER A 279 -61.11 -50.08 -3.10
N ARG A 280 -61.92 -48.99 -3.09
CA ARG A 280 -63.37 -49.01 -3.26
C ARG A 280 -63.79 -49.44 -4.67
N LYS A 281 -63.02 -49.04 -5.72
CA LYS A 281 -63.30 -49.51 -7.09
C LYS A 281 -63.04 -51.03 -7.28
N LYS A 282 -62.00 -51.58 -6.57
CA LYS A 282 -61.74 -53.02 -6.62
C LYS A 282 -62.72 -53.84 -5.79
N GLY A 283 -63.30 -53.28 -4.71
CA GLY A 283 -64.33 -53.95 -3.91
C GLY A 283 -65.70 -53.96 -4.60
N GLY A 284 -66.07 -52.97 -5.44
CA GLY A 284 -67.25 -52.89 -6.21
C GLY A 284 -67.37 -53.86 -7.40
N ALA A 285 -66.19 -54.20 -7.99
CA ALA A 285 -66.13 -55.14 -9.13
C ALA A 285 -66.32 -56.64 -8.76
N LYS A 286 -66.20 -56.98 -7.45
CA LYS A 286 -66.37 -58.37 -6.97
C LYS A 286 -67.79 -58.73 -6.56
N LYS A 287 -68.79 -57.83 -6.61
CA LYS A 287 -70.18 -58.08 -6.24
C LYS A 287 -71.12 -58.29 -7.41
N GLN A 288 -70.64 -58.30 -8.66
CA GLN A 288 -71.48 -58.42 -9.85
C GLN A 288 -71.33 -59.76 -10.62
N ASN A 289 -70.63 -60.79 -10.05
CA ASN A 289 -70.51 -62.10 -10.70
C ASN A 289 -70.97 -63.26 -9.82
N HIS A 290 -72.16 -63.10 -9.13
CA HIS A 290 -72.92 -64.20 -8.60
C HIS A 290 -74.35 -63.78 -8.53
N SER A 291 -75.11 -63.97 -9.68
CA SER A 291 -76.54 -64.23 -9.82
C SER A 291 -76.75 -64.88 -11.18
#